data_c147300517f986dce353511646fd7f2f
#
_entry.id   c147300517f986dce353511646fd7f2f
#
_cell.length_a   1.000
_cell.length_b   1.000
_cell.length_c   1.000
_cell.angle_alpha   90.00
_cell.angle_beta   90.00
_cell.angle_gamma   90.00
#
_symmetry.space_group_name_H-M   'P 1'
#
loop_
_entity.id
_entity.type
_entity.pdbx_description
1 polymer ?
#
loop_
_entity_poly.entity_id
_entity_poly.type
_entity_poly.pdbx_seq_one_letter_code
_entity_poly.pdbx_strand_id
1 'polypeptide(L)'
;IIARENILQSYSCFLTDFSLLTSQIKIRVGEYDFSSIQEPYPFAERGVAKKVVHPKYNFFTYEYDLAMVKLDSPLEYAPHIVPICLPGSDDLLIGENATVTGWGRLSEGGTLPSVLQEVRYRAD
;
A
#
# COMPACT_ATOMS: atom_id res chain seq x y z
N ILE A 1 1.22 2.29 -2.86
CA ILE A 1 1.02 3.55 -3.62
C ILE A 1 1.79 4.65 -2.90
N ILE A 2 2.63 5.38 -3.62
CA ILE A 2 3.40 6.51 -3.08
C ILE A 2 2.74 7.79 -3.61
N ALA A 3 2.19 8.60 -2.71
CA ALA A 3 1.67 9.92 -3.07
C ALA A 3 2.75 11.00 -2.87
N ARG A 4 2.63 12.14 -3.55
CA ARG A 4 3.50 13.30 -3.32
C ARG A 4 3.46 13.69 -1.83
N GLU A 5 4.59 14.14 -1.29
CA GLU A 5 4.80 14.63 0.09
C GLU A 5 5.14 13.58 1.16
N ASN A 6 5.88 12.53 0.83
CA ASN A 6 6.35 11.53 1.80
C ASN A 6 5.24 10.78 2.55
N ILE A 7 4.06 10.69 1.98
CA ILE A 7 2.92 10.00 2.56
C ILE A 7 2.68 8.73 1.77
N LEU A 8 2.72 7.61 2.43
CA LEU A 8 2.44 6.32 1.84
C LEU A 8 1.01 5.91 2.12
N GLN A 9 0.34 5.44 1.10
CA GLN A 9 -1.04 5.06 1.16
C GLN A 9 -1.23 3.55 1.11
N SER A 10 -2.18 3.11 1.89
CA SER A 10 -2.95 1.89 1.74
C SER A 10 -2.21 0.57 1.84
N TYR A 11 -2.41 -0.05 2.96
CA TYR A 11 -2.43 -1.52 3.01
C TYR A 11 -3.61 -1.96 3.85
N SER A 12 -4.45 -2.79 3.23
CA SER A 12 -5.56 -3.45 3.89
C SER A 12 -5.11 -4.20 5.15
N CYS A 13 -5.98 -4.28 6.09
CA CYS A 13 -6.05 -5.20 7.22
C CYS A 13 -4.91 -5.19 8.26
N PHE A 14 -3.63 -5.13 7.88
CA PHE A 14 -2.53 -5.18 8.86
C PHE A 14 -2.17 -3.84 9.50
N LEU A 15 -2.34 -2.73 8.79
CA LEU A 15 -2.04 -1.39 9.34
C LEU A 15 -3.20 -0.79 10.13
N THR A 16 -4.40 -1.29 9.93
CA THR A 16 -5.58 -0.97 10.74
C THR A 16 -5.60 -1.70 12.07
N ASP A 17 -4.71 -2.69 12.26
CA ASP A 17 -4.48 -3.23 13.60
C ASP A 17 -3.86 -2.12 14.49
N PHE A 18 -4.70 -1.57 15.35
CA PHE A 18 -4.32 -0.53 16.31
C PHE A 18 -3.25 -0.99 17.32
N SER A 19 -3.00 -2.30 17.43
CA SER A 19 -2.03 -2.87 18.34
C SER A 19 -0.58 -2.68 17.91
N LEU A 20 -0.32 -2.48 16.60
CA LEU A 20 1.03 -2.31 16.09
C LEU A 20 1.58 -0.91 16.38
N LEU A 21 2.68 -0.86 17.09
CA LEU A 21 3.45 0.37 17.29
C LEU A 21 4.19 0.75 16.01
N THR A 22 4.40 2.05 15.78
CA THR A 22 5.15 2.55 14.61
C THR A 22 6.55 1.93 14.51
N SER A 23 7.19 1.66 15.66
CA SER A 23 8.51 0.99 15.73
C SER A 23 8.51 -0.46 15.22
N GLN A 24 7.35 -1.10 15.14
CA GLN A 24 7.20 -2.48 14.66
C GLN A 24 6.91 -2.55 13.16
N ILE A 25 6.72 -1.40 12.51
CA ILE A 25 6.34 -1.31 11.10
C ILE A 25 7.56 -0.86 10.29
N LYS A 26 7.82 -1.58 9.21
CA LYS A 26 8.74 -1.16 8.15
C LYS A 26 8.01 -1.10 6.83
N ILE A 27 8.30 -0.07 6.05
CA ILE A 27 7.74 0.14 4.73
C ILE A 27 8.79 -0.15 3.68
N ARG A 28 8.48 -1.06 2.79
CA ARG A 28 9.32 -1.42 1.66
C ARG A 28 8.68 -0.90 0.38
N VAL A 29 9.46 -0.23 -0.45
CA VAL A 29 9.04 0.32 -1.74
C VAL A 29 9.95 -0.17 -2.85
N GLY A 30 9.42 -0.24 -4.08
CA GLY A 30 10.18 -0.75 -5.22
C GLY A 30 10.44 -2.25 -5.17
N GLU A 31 9.67 -3.00 -4.38
CA GLU A 31 9.73 -4.46 -4.31
C GLU A 31 8.90 -5.10 -5.43
N TYR A 32 9.38 -6.21 -5.96
CA TYR A 32 8.65 -7.02 -6.92
C TYR A 32 8.49 -8.46 -6.44
N ASP A 33 9.59 -9.12 -6.07
CA ASP A 33 9.59 -10.51 -5.59
C ASP A 33 10.26 -10.63 -4.23
N PHE A 34 9.48 -10.88 -3.19
CA PHE A 34 9.99 -11.07 -1.83
C PHE A 34 10.92 -12.28 -1.66
N SER A 35 10.90 -13.21 -2.59
CA SER A 35 11.77 -14.40 -2.57
C SER A 35 13.14 -14.16 -3.20
N SER A 36 13.34 -13.05 -3.91
CA SER A 36 14.57 -12.71 -4.61
C SER A 36 15.21 -11.42 -4.07
N ILE A 37 16.53 -11.44 -3.93
CA ILE A 37 17.35 -10.27 -3.59
C ILE A 37 18.14 -9.74 -4.79
N GLN A 38 18.14 -10.48 -5.91
CA GLN A 38 18.90 -10.15 -7.13
C GLN A 38 17.97 -9.55 -8.20
N GLU A 39 17.27 -8.49 -7.83
CA GLU A 39 16.45 -7.74 -8.79
C GLU A 39 17.28 -6.64 -9.47
N PRO A 40 16.97 -6.29 -10.75
CA PRO A 40 17.64 -5.21 -11.47
C PRO A 40 17.53 -3.86 -10.73
N TYR A 41 16.42 -3.66 -10.02
CA TYR A 41 16.12 -2.47 -9.24
C TYR A 41 15.84 -2.88 -7.79
N PRO A 42 16.79 -2.68 -6.86
CA PRO A 42 16.63 -3.10 -5.47
C PRO A 42 15.59 -2.26 -4.76
N PHE A 43 14.84 -2.88 -3.86
CA PHE A 43 13.89 -2.19 -3.00
C PHE A 43 14.60 -1.22 -2.03
N ALA A 44 13.86 -0.21 -1.58
CA ALA A 44 14.24 0.64 -0.46
C ALA A 44 13.30 0.38 0.73
N GLU A 45 13.83 0.49 1.94
CA GLU A 45 13.07 0.27 3.18
C GLU A 45 13.21 1.48 4.11
N ARG A 46 12.11 1.84 4.78
CA ARG A 46 12.07 2.93 5.76
C ARG A 46 11.25 2.50 6.97
N GLY A 47 11.62 3.05 8.11
CA GLY A 47 10.77 3.01 9.30
C GLY A 47 9.63 4.01 9.22
N VAL A 48 8.76 3.99 10.22
CA VAL A 48 7.56 4.80 10.30
C VAL A 48 7.67 5.83 11.41
N ALA A 49 7.60 7.10 11.07
CA ALA A 49 7.53 8.19 12.02
C ALA A 49 6.13 8.39 12.59
N LYS A 50 5.10 8.21 11.75
CA LYS A 50 3.69 8.39 12.16
C LYS A 50 2.77 7.51 11.33
N LYS A 51 1.75 6.95 11.97
CA LYS A 51 0.64 6.22 11.36
C LYS A 51 -0.68 6.92 11.68
N VAL A 52 -1.54 7.09 10.69
CA VAL A 52 -2.89 7.64 10.86
C VAL A 52 -3.87 6.73 10.12
N VAL A 53 -4.76 6.11 10.88
CA VAL A 53 -5.86 5.31 10.33
C VAL A 53 -7.04 6.23 10.04
N HIS A 54 -7.80 5.94 8.99
CA HIS A 54 -8.98 6.72 8.64
C HIS A 54 -9.95 6.81 9.84
N PRO A 55 -10.44 8.00 10.21
CA PRO A 55 -11.24 8.18 11.44
C PRO A 55 -12.60 7.47 11.41
N LYS A 56 -13.09 7.10 10.22
CA LYS A 56 -14.34 6.34 10.03
C LYS A 56 -14.10 4.84 9.79
N TYR A 57 -12.85 4.36 9.92
CA TYR A 57 -12.58 2.94 9.73
C TYR A 57 -13.47 2.09 10.64
N ASN A 58 -14.16 1.13 10.03
CA ASN A 58 -15.03 0.19 10.74
C ASN A 58 -14.44 -1.22 10.68
N PHE A 59 -13.97 -1.69 11.80
CA PHE A 59 -13.35 -3.01 11.95
C PHE A 59 -14.32 -4.18 11.60
N PHE A 60 -15.63 -4.00 11.76
CA PHE A 60 -16.60 -5.06 11.50
C PHE A 60 -17.02 -5.15 10.03
N THR A 61 -17.07 -4.04 9.34
CA THR A 61 -17.52 -3.94 7.94
C THR A 61 -16.39 -3.71 6.96
N TYR A 62 -15.20 -3.38 7.47
CA TYR A 62 -14.02 -2.96 6.69
C TYR A 62 -14.26 -1.71 5.82
N GLU A 63 -15.27 -0.91 6.16
CA GLU A 63 -15.46 0.38 5.51
C GLU A 63 -14.35 1.35 5.88
N TYR A 64 -13.95 2.19 4.94
CA TYR A 64 -12.83 3.13 5.07
C TYR A 64 -11.51 2.46 5.48
N ASP A 65 -11.25 1.27 4.95
CA ASP A 65 -10.04 0.49 5.21
C ASP A 65 -8.81 1.13 4.55
N LEU A 66 -8.42 2.27 5.09
CA LEU A 66 -7.20 2.94 4.64
C LEU A 66 -6.47 3.63 5.79
N ALA A 67 -5.14 3.69 5.67
CA ALA A 67 -4.27 4.38 6.60
C ALA A 67 -3.18 5.16 5.85
N MET A 68 -2.71 6.22 6.45
CA MET A 68 -1.55 6.97 5.99
C MET A 68 -0.36 6.73 6.90
N VAL A 69 0.80 6.61 6.29
CA VAL A 69 2.06 6.40 6.99
C VAL A 69 3.05 7.50 6.58
N LYS A 70 3.59 8.22 7.56
CA LYS A 70 4.72 9.10 7.36
C LYS A 70 6.00 8.32 7.60
N LEU A 71 6.90 8.31 6.63
CA LEU A 71 8.19 7.65 6.75
C LEU A 71 9.12 8.45 7.68
N ASP A 72 10.06 7.76 8.33
CA ASP A 72 11.05 8.37 9.21
C ASP A 72 12.17 9.10 8.46
N SER A 73 12.35 8.77 7.17
CA SER A 73 13.33 9.41 6.30
C SER A 73 12.85 9.47 4.85
N PRO A 74 13.36 10.42 4.04
CA PRO A 74 12.95 10.58 2.65
C PRO A 74 13.28 9.37 1.79
N LEU A 75 12.48 9.19 0.73
CA LEU A 75 12.76 8.26 -0.36
C LEU A 75 13.43 8.99 -1.52
N GLU A 76 14.40 8.35 -2.13
CA GLU A 76 14.92 8.76 -3.43
C GLU A 76 14.07 8.13 -4.53
N TYR A 77 13.64 8.96 -5.47
CA TYR A 77 12.90 8.48 -6.63
C TYR A 77 13.84 7.76 -7.60
N ALA A 78 13.34 6.68 -8.16
CA ALA A 78 14.04 5.82 -9.11
C ALA A 78 13.03 5.28 -10.12
N PRO A 79 13.45 4.59 -11.20
CA PRO A 79 12.51 4.07 -12.19
C PRO A 79 11.39 3.19 -11.63
N HIS A 80 11.64 2.51 -10.51
CA HIS A 80 10.69 1.61 -9.82
C HIS A 80 10.09 2.23 -8.53
N ILE A 81 10.45 3.47 -8.20
CA ILE A 81 9.98 4.20 -7.00
C ILE A 81 9.55 5.59 -7.43
N VAL A 82 8.30 5.73 -7.81
CA VAL A 82 7.70 6.98 -8.27
C VAL A 82 6.35 7.24 -7.59
N PRO A 83 6.00 8.50 -7.35
CA PRO A 83 4.69 8.84 -6.79
C PRO A 83 3.58 8.68 -7.83
N ILE A 84 2.38 8.38 -7.37
CA ILE A 84 1.16 8.38 -8.16
C ILE A 84 0.32 9.62 -7.82
N CYS A 85 -0.43 10.14 -8.81
CA CYS A 85 -1.39 11.21 -8.56
C CYS A 85 -2.60 10.69 -7.79
N LEU A 86 -3.13 11.52 -6.89
CA LEU A 86 -4.40 11.25 -6.22
C LEU A 86 -5.56 11.70 -7.11
N PRO A 87 -6.72 11.01 -7.06
CA PRO A 87 -7.91 11.44 -7.78
C PRO A 87 -8.47 12.74 -7.20
N GLY A 88 -9.19 13.50 -8.02
CA GLY A 88 -9.82 14.75 -7.59
C GLY A 88 -11.12 14.52 -6.79
N SER A 89 -11.91 13.52 -7.16
CA SER A 89 -13.20 13.20 -6.51
C SER A 89 -13.53 11.72 -6.71
N ASP A 90 -14.10 11.10 -5.67
CA ASP A 90 -14.51 9.69 -5.69
C ASP A 90 -15.66 9.44 -6.67
N ASP A 91 -16.61 10.37 -6.78
CA ASP A 91 -17.77 10.27 -7.66
C ASP A 91 -17.41 10.15 -9.14
N LEU A 92 -16.25 10.68 -9.52
CA LEU A 92 -15.75 10.61 -10.89
C LEU A 92 -15.13 9.26 -11.24
N LEU A 93 -14.99 8.35 -10.27
CA LEU A 93 -14.36 7.05 -10.45
C LEU A 93 -15.36 5.93 -10.73
N ILE A 94 -16.66 6.17 -10.51
CA ILE A 94 -17.73 5.19 -10.78
C ILE A 94 -17.73 4.83 -12.26
N GLY A 95 -17.65 3.54 -12.54
CA GLY A 95 -17.59 3.01 -13.91
C GLY A 95 -16.20 3.02 -14.55
N GLU A 96 -15.19 3.59 -13.89
CA GLU A 96 -13.80 3.58 -14.37
C GLU A 96 -13.13 2.23 -14.14
N ASN A 97 -12.16 1.93 -15.00
CA ASN A 97 -11.32 0.76 -14.81
C ASN A 97 -10.25 1.05 -13.74
N ALA A 98 -10.18 0.20 -12.74
CA ALA A 98 -9.18 0.28 -11.69
C ALA A 98 -8.26 -0.95 -11.73
N THR A 99 -7.04 -0.77 -11.25
CA THR A 99 -6.07 -1.86 -11.09
C THR A 99 -5.73 -2.00 -9.61
N VAL A 100 -6.00 -3.18 -9.06
CA VAL A 100 -5.58 -3.54 -7.71
C VAL A 100 -4.26 -4.29 -7.80
N THR A 101 -3.29 -3.88 -6.98
CA THR A 101 -1.96 -4.48 -6.94
C THR A 101 -1.60 -4.87 -5.52
N GLY A 102 -0.82 -5.93 -5.35
CA GLY A 102 -0.34 -6.33 -4.03
C GLY A 102 0.12 -7.79 -3.96
N TRP A 103 0.49 -8.18 -2.76
CA TRP A 103 0.92 -9.54 -2.40
C TRP A 103 -0.12 -10.24 -1.52
N GLY A 104 -1.37 -9.80 -1.60
CA GLY A 104 -2.48 -10.42 -0.88
C GLY A 104 -2.76 -11.85 -1.35
N ARG A 105 -3.59 -12.56 -0.58
CA ARG A 105 -3.97 -13.95 -0.90
C ARG A 105 -4.61 -14.03 -2.29
N LEU A 106 -4.24 -15.07 -3.02
CA LEU A 106 -4.77 -15.33 -4.37
C LEU A 106 -6.23 -15.84 -4.36
N SER A 107 -6.66 -16.38 -3.23
CA SER A 107 -8.03 -16.81 -2.97
C SER A 107 -8.31 -16.79 -1.48
N GLU A 108 -9.59 -16.85 -1.10
CA GLU A 108 -9.99 -16.95 0.31
C GLU A 108 -9.35 -18.20 0.95
N GLY A 109 -8.64 -18.00 2.08
CA GLY A 109 -7.89 -19.06 2.74
C GLY A 109 -6.66 -19.59 1.97
N GLY A 110 -6.36 -19.02 0.81
CA GLY A 110 -5.24 -19.42 -0.05
C GLY A 110 -3.86 -18.95 0.42
N THR A 111 -2.85 -19.25 -0.37
CA THR A 111 -1.45 -18.89 -0.12
C THR A 111 -1.15 -17.44 -0.52
N LEU A 112 -0.11 -16.88 0.07
CA LEU A 112 0.44 -15.57 -0.29
C LEU A 112 1.46 -15.74 -1.41
N PRO A 113 1.37 -14.96 -2.52
CA PRO A 113 2.39 -14.95 -3.55
C PRO A 113 3.64 -14.21 -3.08
N SER A 114 4.81 -14.59 -3.58
CA SER A 114 6.05 -13.81 -3.40
C SER A 114 6.19 -12.69 -4.42
N VAL A 115 5.62 -12.88 -5.61
CA VAL A 115 5.66 -11.93 -6.73
C VAL A 115 4.44 -11.01 -6.70
N LEU A 116 4.66 -9.72 -6.92
CA LEU A 116 3.60 -8.71 -7.02
C LEU A 116 2.55 -9.12 -8.05
N GLN A 117 1.29 -9.09 -7.65
CA GLN A 117 0.13 -9.41 -8.47
C GLN A 117 -0.62 -8.15 -8.87
N GLU A 118 -1.33 -8.21 -9.99
CA GLU A 118 -2.27 -7.19 -10.40
C GLU A 118 -3.57 -7.81 -10.89
N VAL A 119 -4.68 -7.13 -10.66
CA VAL A 119 -5.99 -7.46 -11.21
C VAL A 119 -6.71 -6.17 -11.62
N ARG A 120 -7.37 -6.20 -12.76
CA ARG A 120 -8.21 -5.10 -13.24
C ARG A 120 -9.67 -5.39 -12.93
N TYR A 121 -10.37 -4.38 -12.49
CA TYR A 121 -11.82 -4.45 -12.29
C TYR A 121 -12.44 -3.09 -12.61
N ARG A 122 -13.76 -3.08 -12.77
CA ARG A 122 -14.53 -1.85 -12.96
C ARG A 122 -15.07 -1.37 -11.61
N ALA A 123 -14.85 -0.10 -11.32
CA ALA A 123 -15.36 0.50 -10.09
C ALA A 123 -16.89 0.64 -10.15
N ASP A 124 -17.56 0.17 -9.12
CA ASP A 124 -19.04 0.25 -8.97
C ASP A 124 -19.43 1.47 -8.12
#